data_40e5a02e268b374c3e60bcacc00d525b
#
_entry.id   40e5a02e268b374c3e60bcacc00d525b
#
_cell.length_a   1.000
_cell.length_b   1.000
_cell.length_c   1.000
_cell.angle_alpha   90.00
_cell.angle_beta   90.00
_cell.angle_gamma   90.00
#
_symmetry.space_group_name_H-M   'P 1'
#
loop_
_entity.id
_entity.type
_entity.pdbx_description
1 polymer ?
#
loop_
_entity_poly.entity_id
_entity_poly.type
_entity_poly.pdbx_seq_one_letter_code
_entity_poly.pdbx_strand_id
1 'polypeptide(L)'
;MSLHISDAVIWQETPDGISLYHSESGDFRTLNSTAAQIWALVESDGDRETVIRNLSLLFAGHNAVMTARIRAEVDAFISSMVEADLLQETDAETRSEPAARS
;
A
#
# COMPACT_ATOMS: atom_id res chain seq x y z
N MET A 1 -11.08 -5.96 -1.10
CA MET A 1 -9.73 -6.43 -1.40
C MET A 1 -8.79 -6.05 -0.28
N SER A 2 -7.94 -6.97 0.08
CA SER A 2 -6.99 -6.75 1.18
C SER A 2 -5.59 -6.59 0.63
N LEU A 3 -4.87 -5.65 1.21
CA LEU A 3 -3.46 -5.42 0.91
C LEU A 3 -2.62 -5.88 2.09
N HIS A 4 -1.48 -6.48 1.79
CA HIS A 4 -0.51 -6.79 2.82
C HIS A 4 0.88 -6.72 2.23
N ILE A 5 1.85 -6.53 3.11
CA ILE A 5 3.24 -6.41 2.70
C ILE A 5 3.73 -7.81 2.35
N SER A 6 4.43 -7.92 1.23
CA SER A 6 5.01 -9.21 0.79
C SER A 6 5.95 -9.74 1.86
N ASP A 7 5.89 -11.06 2.07
CA ASP A 7 6.78 -11.70 3.05
C ASP A 7 8.25 -11.59 2.66
N ALA A 8 8.53 -11.33 1.41
CA ALA A 8 9.91 -11.18 0.94
C ALA A 8 10.47 -9.79 1.19
N VAL A 9 9.66 -8.85 1.67
CA VAL A 9 10.09 -7.47 1.88
C VAL A 9 10.60 -7.28 3.29
N ILE A 10 11.79 -6.72 3.38
CA ILE A 10 12.38 -6.25 4.64
C ILE A 10 12.36 -4.73 4.58
N TRP A 11 11.84 -4.09 5.62
CA TRP A 11 11.72 -2.64 5.58
C TRP A 11 12.00 -2.05 6.95
N GLN A 12 12.45 -0.79 6.94
CA GLN A 12 12.67 -0.09 8.19
C GLN A 12 12.42 1.40 8.00
N GLU A 13 12.02 2.05 9.07
CA GLU A 13 11.78 3.48 9.06
C GLU A 13 13.10 4.23 9.10
N THR A 14 13.14 5.34 8.35
CA THR A 14 14.29 6.23 8.33
C THR A 14 13.79 7.64 8.63
N PRO A 15 14.69 8.59 8.93
CA PRO A 15 14.25 9.97 9.17
C PRO A 15 13.49 10.59 8.01
N ASP A 16 13.77 10.14 6.79
CA ASP A 16 13.16 10.71 5.59
C ASP A 16 12.02 9.89 5.03
N GLY A 17 11.72 8.73 5.62
CA GLY A 17 10.66 7.86 5.12
C GLY A 17 10.88 6.43 5.49
N ILE A 18 10.89 5.55 4.48
CA ILE A 18 11.04 4.11 4.68
C ILE A 18 11.97 3.55 3.64
N SER A 19 12.84 2.62 4.04
CA SER A 19 13.67 1.86 3.11
C SER A 19 13.11 0.46 2.98
N LEU A 20 12.97 -0.01 1.73
CA LEU A 20 12.43 -1.34 1.42
C LEU A 20 13.49 -2.15 0.69
N TYR A 21 13.54 -3.44 1.00
CA TYR A 21 14.39 -4.38 0.28
C TYR A 21 13.61 -5.65 0.02
N HIS A 22 13.55 -6.06 -1.25
CA HIS A 22 12.88 -7.30 -1.63
C HIS A 22 13.92 -8.40 -1.68
N SER A 23 13.84 -9.35 -0.75
CA SER A 23 14.91 -10.33 -0.55
C SER A 23 15.03 -11.32 -1.70
N GLU A 24 13.97 -11.51 -2.49
CA GLU A 24 14.02 -12.47 -3.59
C GLU A 24 14.49 -11.84 -4.89
N SER A 25 14.01 -10.62 -5.19
CA SER A 25 14.37 -9.95 -6.43
C SER A 25 15.62 -9.09 -6.29
N GLY A 26 15.97 -8.70 -5.08
CA GLY A 26 17.09 -7.81 -4.84
C GLY A 26 16.75 -6.33 -5.03
N ASP A 27 15.50 -6.01 -5.29
CA ASP A 27 15.08 -4.63 -5.45
C ASP A 27 15.24 -3.85 -4.14
N PHE A 28 15.76 -2.65 -4.26
CA PHE A 28 15.88 -1.74 -3.13
C PHE A 28 15.17 -0.45 -3.49
N ARG A 29 14.30 0.02 -2.59
CA ARG A 29 13.55 1.25 -2.82
C ARG A 29 13.51 2.07 -1.55
N THR A 30 13.42 3.40 -1.74
CA THR A 30 13.18 4.30 -0.61
C THR A 30 11.89 5.03 -0.86
N LEU A 31 11.11 5.18 0.20
CA LEU A 31 9.85 5.92 0.16
C LEU A 31 10.05 7.24 0.89
N ASN A 32 9.60 8.33 0.27
CA ASN A 32 9.62 9.62 0.95
C ASN A 32 8.52 9.63 2.02
N SER A 33 8.42 10.76 2.75
CA SER A 33 7.49 10.80 3.87
C SER A 33 6.03 10.56 3.47
N THR A 34 5.62 11.06 2.31
CA THR A 34 4.25 10.84 1.83
C THR A 34 4.01 9.38 1.50
N ALA A 35 4.92 8.77 0.75
CA ALA A 35 4.78 7.35 0.40
C ALA A 35 4.88 6.46 1.64
N ALA A 36 5.69 6.87 2.61
CA ALA A 36 5.80 6.13 3.86
C ALA A 36 4.49 6.12 4.64
N GLN A 37 3.72 7.20 4.57
CA GLN A 37 2.41 7.22 5.22
C GLN A 37 1.44 6.25 4.56
N ILE A 38 1.49 6.14 3.23
CA ILE A 38 0.68 5.16 2.52
C ILE A 38 1.05 3.75 2.98
N TRP A 39 2.35 3.48 3.04
CA TRP A 39 2.86 2.18 3.47
C TRP A 39 2.39 1.83 4.88
N ALA A 40 2.49 2.80 5.80
CA ALA A 40 2.09 2.57 7.18
C ALA A 40 0.60 2.27 7.30
N LEU A 41 -0.23 2.95 6.51
CA LEU A 41 -1.66 2.69 6.52
C LEU A 41 -1.99 1.33 5.93
N VAL A 42 -1.28 0.90 4.90
CA VAL A 42 -1.45 -0.44 4.36
C VAL A 42 -1.09 -1.48 5.41
N GLU A 43 0.00 -1.25 6.12
CA GLU A 43 0.42 -2.18 7.15
C GLU A 43 -0.62 -2.30 8.27
N SER A 44 -1.18 -1.17 8.70
CA SER A 44 -2.08 -1.18 9.85
C SER A 44 -3.51 -1.55 9.49
N ASP A 45 -3.96 -1.21 8.27
CA ASP A 45 -5.37 -1.39 7.90
C ASP A 45 -5.54 -2.47 6.85
N GLY A 46 -4.79 -2.41 5.78
CA GLY A 46 -4.82 -3.43 4.75
C GLY A 46 -5.99 -3.33 3.77
N ASP A 47 -6.90 -2.39 3.95
CA ASP A 47 -8.00 -2.23 3.01
C ASP A 47 -7.73 -1.06 2.08
N ARG A 48 -7.67 -1.34 0.78
CA ARG A 48 -7.27 -0.35 -0.21
C ARG A 48 -8.16 0.89 -0.18
N GLU A 49 -9.48 0.71 -0.13
CA GLU A 49 -10.39 1.84 -0.11
C GLU A 49 -10.27 2.66 1.18
N THR A 50 -10.09 1.99 2.30
CA THR A 50 -9.90 2.69 3.57
C THR A 50 -8.61 3.50 3.56
N VAL A 51 -7.54 2.92 3.03
CA VAL A 51 -6.27 3.63 2.93
C VAL A 51 -6.42 4.87 2.05
N ILE A 52 -7.04 4.72 0.89
CA ILE A 52 -7.24 5.84 -0.02
C ILE A 52 -8.11 6.92 0.62
N ARG A 53 -9.19 6.51 1.27
CA ARG A 53 -10.09 7.46 1.92
C ARG A 53 -9.39 8.23 3.03
N ASN A 54 -8.64 7.54 3.88
CA ASN A 54 -7.96 8.18 4.99
C ASN A 54 -6.91 9.17 4.51
N LEU A 55 -6.16 8.80 3.48
CA LEU A 55 -5.16 9.70 2.93
C LEU A 55 -5.79 10.89 2.23
N SER A 56 -6.91 10.68 1.55
CA SER A 56 -7.63 11.78 0.91
C SER A 56 -8.11 12.79 1.94
N LEU A 57 -8.65 12.31 3.05
CA LEU A 57 -9.09 13.19 4.12
C LEU A 57 -7.92 13.93 4.76
N LEU A 58 -6.81 13.23 4.94
CA LEU A 58 -5.64 13.82 5.58
C LEU A 58 -5.02 14.95 4.73
N PHE A 59 -4.95 14.76 3.41
CA PHE A 59 -4.23 15.71 2.57
C PHE A 59 -5.12 16.69 1.84
N ALA A 60 -6.39 16.34 1.59
CA ALA A 60 -7.29 17.19 0.81
C ALA A 60 -8.46 17.74 1.61
N GLY A 61 -8.76 17.14 2.75
CA GLY A 61 -9.91 17.56 3.55
C GLY A 61 -11.19 17.42 2.77
N HIS A 62 -11.90 18.52 2.59
CA HIS A 62 -13.17 18.50 1.88
C HIS A 62 -13.08 19.04 0.45
N ASN A 63 -11.88 19.27 -0.06
CA ASN A 63 -11.70 19.75 -1.42
C ASN A 63 -11.87 18.61 -2.40
N ALA A 64 -12.97 18.63 -3.18
CA ALA A 64 -13.34 17.52 -4.05
C ALA A 64 -12.31 17.31 -5.18
N VAL A 65 -11.77 18.40 -5.74
CA VAL A 65 -10.78 18.31 -6.81
C VAL A 65 -9.50 17.68 -6.29
N MET A 66 -9.03 18.14 -5.14
CA MET A 66 -7.82 17.58 -4.53
C MET A 66 -8.03 16.14 -4.10
N THR A 67 -9.22 15.81 -3.58
CA THR A 67 -9.53 14.44 -3.19
C THR A 67 -9.44 13.50 -4.38
N ALA A 68 -10.03 13.89 -5.52
CA ALA A 68 -9.99 13.04 -6.71
C ALA A 68 -8.55 12.82 -7.18
N ARG A 69 -7.74 13.86 -7.13
CA ARG A 69 -6.34 13.79 -7.54
C ARG A 69 -5.54 12.88 -6.62
N ILE A 70 -5.72 13.02 -5.32
CA ILE A 70 -5.01 12.22 -4.34
C ILE A 70 -5.43 10.76 -4.46
N ARG A 71 -6.72 10.49 -4.63
CA ARG A 71 -7.18 9.11 -4.82
C ARG A 71 -6.49 8.46 -6.01
N ALA A 72 -6.39 9.20 -7.12
CA ALA A 72 -5.73 8.66 -8.31
C ALA A 72 -4.26 8.39 -8.08
N GLU A 73 -3.57 9.29 -7.40
CA GLU A 73 -2.14 9.14 -7.14
C GLU A 73 -1.86 8.00 -6.17
N VAL A 74 -2.65 7.90 -5.11
CA VAL A 74 -2.49 6.84 -4.11
C VAL A 74 -2.79 5.49 -4.76
N ASP A 75 -3.86 5.43 -5.55
CA ASP A 75 -4.21 4.19 -6.23
C ASP A 75 -3.11 3.74 -7.18
N ALA A 76 -2.55 4.67 -7.95
CA ALA A 76 -1.44 4.36 -8.85
C ALA A 76 -0.21 3.88 -8.09
N PHE A 77 0.09 4.51 -6.95
CA PHE A 77 1.21 4.10 -6.12
C PHE A 77 1.03 2.68 -5.61
N ILE A 78 -0.16 2.38 -5.07
CA ILE A 78 -0.45 1.04 -4.55
C ILE A 78 -0.34 0.01 -5.68
N SER A 79 -0.89 0.32 -6.84
CA SER A 79 -0.82 -0.60 -7.98
C SER A 79 0.62 -0.86 -8.40
N SER A 80 1.47 0.17 -8.42
CA SER A 80 2.87 -0.03 -8.77
C SER A 80 3.59 -0.87 -7.75
N MET A 81 3.24 -0.75 -6.48
CA MET A 81 3.82 -1.58 -5.43
C MET A 81 3.40 -3.04 -5.57
N VAL A 82 2.13 -3.26 -5.94
CA VAL A 82 1.64 -4.62 -6.17
C VAL A 82 2.36 -5.24 -7.37
N GLU A 83 2.55 -4.47 -8.44
CA GLU A 83 3.26 -4.98 -9.62
C GLU A 83 4.71 -5.33 -9.31
N ALA A 84 5.33 -4.61 -8.39
CA ALA A 84 6.70 -4.88 -8.00
C ALA A 84 6.82 -5.97 -6.93
N ASP A 85 5.70 -6.54 -6.52
CA ASP A 85 5.63 -7.58 -5.48
C ASP A 85 6.10 -7.06 -4.12
N LEU A 86 6.03 -5.77 -3.90
CA LEU A 86 6.28 -5.20 -2.59
C LEU A 86 5.05 -5.27 -1.71
N LEU A 87 3.88 -5.14 -2.32
CA LEU A 87 2.60 -5.38 -1.68
C LEU A 87 1.88 -6.49 -2.42
N GLN A 88 1.03 -7.21 -1.70
CA GLN A 88 0.19 -8.24 -2.30
C GLN A 88 -1.25 -7.87 -2.03
N GLU A 89 -2.08 -8.01 -3.06
CA GLU A 89 -3.49 -7.69 -2.96
C GLU A 89 -4.28 -8.97 -3.17
N THR A 90 -5.13 -9.31 -2.22
CA THR A 90 -5.94 -10.52 -2.28
C THR A 90 -7.41 -10.16 -2.18
N ASP A 91 -8.23 -10.98 -2.82
CA ASP A 91 -9.67 -10.90 -2.71
C ASP A 91 -10.09 -11.87 -1.61
N ALA A 92 -10.47 -11.32 -0.46
CA ALA A 92 -10.79 -12.14 0.69
C ALA A 92 -11.96 -13.09 0.40
N GLU A 93 -12.87 -12.65 -0.44
CA GLU A 93 -14.01 -13.48 -0.77
C GLU A 93 -13.61 -14.70 -1.58
N THR A 94 -12.70 -14.50 -2.54
CA THR A 94 -12.20 -15.60 -3.32
C THR A 94 -11.44 -16.56 -2.45
N ARG A 95 -10.66 -16.03 -1.54
CA ARG A 95 -9.82 -16.86 -0.70
C ARG A 95 -10.62 -17.71 0.26
N SER A 96 -11.79 -17.28 0.61
CA SER A 96 -12.54 -17.99 1.61
C SER A 96 -12.96 -19.36 1.17
N GLU A 97 -12.79 -19.62 -0.05
CA GLU A 97 -12.95 -20.92 -0.42
C GLU A 97 -11.88 -21.74 -0.43
N PRO A 98 -11.24 -21.64 -0.33
CA PRO A 98 -10.46 -22.45 -0.29
C PRO A 98 -10.01 -23.07 0.29
N ALA A 99 -10.30 -22.84 0.48
CA ALA A 99 -9.95 -23.37 1.00
C ALA A 99 -9.88 -24.12 0.86
N ALA A 100 -10.25 -23.97 0.48
CA ALA A 100 -10.17 -24.55 0.47
C ALA A 100 -9.58 -25.00 -0.09
N ARG A 101 -9.39 -24.71 -0.47
CA ARG A 101 -8.75 -24.98 -0.83
C ARG A 101 -8.13 -25.38 -0.58
N SER A 102 -8.32 -25.06 -0.46
CA SER A 102 -7.84 -25.38 -0.07
C SER A 102 -7.66 -25.74 -0.03
#